data_666d4b1c83612ee0212dcf8d1680a54b
#
_entry.id   666d4b1c83612ee0212dcf8d1680a54b
#
_cell.length_a   1.000
_cell.length_b   1.000
_cell.length_c   1.000
_cell.angle_alpha   90.00
_cell.angle_beta   90.00
_cell.angle_gamma   90.00
#
_symmetry.space_group_name_H-M   'P 1'
#
loop_
_entity.id
_entity.type
_entity.pdbx_description
1 polymer ?
#
loop_
_entity_poly.entity_id
_entity_poly.type
_entity_poly.pdbx_seq_one_letter_code
_entity_poly.pdbx_strand_id
1 'polypeptide(L)'
;MFPPVSGGSNDKAAGCSRVFFEATVCFSGEFGRKMSCDNAVCPPGYVHHLDLLHDYPAPEFPVMTIPREAWRNGLVLRMPNHLGDAVMALPALQMLRRIVPEYCSLQVIAPVGQRALYGSLPDVDGFLPLAEIHRGWSIEELLSLRQQRLGIGVLFNNSLRDALLMRLAGVPRLFGAAARGRSPLLARSFRFPPRRDRQLAEIHQTNKCLAIACALGAPRWDGSLPVFRLRPAVNELAPEITAFCEHPRMLTVASGAAYGAAKRWPGESFREVAGAWVEGGGIVVVLGSASERAVGNEVISGLRRDRAFNLSGKTGLAELMHLLAGSVLTVANDSGIMHLSAALGRPGVAIFGPTDYTATGPISSKWSLLFDKVECAPCFRRECPQGEARCIRRVTPGMVIAEMRRIAGAEGIRL
;
A
#
# COMPACT_ATOMS: atom_id res chain seq x y z
N MET A 1 46.06 -50.70 7.24
CA MET A 1 46.88 -51.26 6.16
C MET A 1 46.47 -50.56 4.88
N PHE A 2 47.23 -49.54 4.53
CA PHE A 2 47.28 -48.98 3.17
C PHE A 2 48.10 -49.94 2.29
N PRO A 3 48.16 -49.84 1.00
CA PRO A 3 48.03 -48.69 0.11
C PRO A 3 47.50 -49.06 -1.33
N PRO A 4 47.92 -48.38 -2.39
CA PRO A 4 47.29 -47.24 -3.08
C PRO A 4 47.19 -47.44 -4.62
N VAL A 5 46.85 -46.34 -5.33
CA VAL A 5 47.39 -45.88 -6.61
C VAL A 5 46.52 -46.06 -7.89
N SER A 6 46.23 -44.90 -8.43
CA SER A 6 46.39 -44.39 -9.79
C SER A 6 45.36 -44.90 -10.81
N GLY A 7 44.86 -44.09 -11.62
CA GLY A 7 45.22 -42.95 -12.40
C GLY A 7 44.34 -42.88 -13.61
N GLY A 8 44.09 -41.72 -14.08
CA GLY A 8 44.12 -41.51 -15.54
C GLY A 8 42.80 -41.29 -16.24
N SER A 9 42.62 -40.09 -16.59
CA SER A 9 42.33 -39.46 -17.90
C SER A 9 40.91 -39.38 -18.41
N ASN A 10 40.54 -38.15 -18.58
CA ASN A 10 39.85 -37.56 -19.76
C ASN A 10 38.69 -38.31 -20.41
N ASP A 11 37.51 -37.74 -20.37
CA ASP A 11 36.99 -37.11 -21.56
C ASP A 11 35.70 -36.30 -21.32
N LYS A 12 35.71 -35.18 -21.98
CA LYS A 12 34.70 -34.25 -22.37
C LYS A 12 33.26 -34.77 -22.43
N ALA A 13 32.33 -34.04 -21.85
CA ALA A 13 31.14 -33.64 -22.61
C ALA A 13 30.31 -32.59 -21.87
N ALA A 14 30.12 -31.51 -22.57
CA ALA A 14 28.94 -30.67 -22.68
C ALA A 14 28.41 -29.99 -21.41
N GLY A 15 28.75 -28.74 -21.34
CA GLY A 15 28.20 -27.74 -20.46
C GLY A 15 26.69 -27.51 -20.64
N CYS A 16 26.05 -27.40 -19.50
CA CYS A 16 24.80 -26.66 -19.39
C CYS A 16 25.10 -25.48 -18.45
N SER A 17 25.44 -24.38 -19.09
CA SER A 17 25.66 -23.10 -18.40
C SER A 17 24.35 -22.61 -17.82
N ARG A 18 24.23 -22.68 -16.51
CA ARG A 18 23.28 -21.87 -15.76
C ARG A 18 23.68 -20.42 -15.91
N VAL A 19 22.96 -19.67 -16.72
CA VAL A 19 23.06 -18.22 -16.77
C VAL A 19 22.36 -17.69 -15.54
N PHE A 20 23.15 -17.34 -14.54
CA PHE A 20 22.71 -16.42 -13.47
C PHE A 20 22.62 -15.04 -14.12
N PHE A 21 21.41 -14.51 -14.26
CA PHE A 21 21.22 -13.10 -14.47
C PHE A 21 21.35 -12.38 -13.12
N GLU A 22 22.55 -11.98 -12.79
CA GLU A 22 22.78 -10.88 -11.85
C GLU A 22 22.43 -9.59 -12.58
N ALA A 23 21.28 -9.00 -12.24
CA ALA A 23 20.99 -7.62 -12.59
C ALA A 23 21.82 -6.72 -11.70
N THR A 24 23.06 -6.45 -12.11
CA THR A 24 23.90 -5.42 -11.49
C THR A 24 23.32 -4.06 -11.86
N VAL A 25 22.63 -3.42 -10.92
CA VAL A 25 22.22 -2.03 -11.01
C VAL A 25 23.44 -1.17 -10.68
N CYS A 26 24.09 -0.62 -11.70
CA CYS A 26 25.13 0.38 -11.52
C CYS A 26 24.50 1.74 -11.18
N PHE A 27 24.64 2.18 -9.94
CA PHE A 27 24.42 3.56 -9.54
C PHE A 27 25.75 4.30 -9.50
N SER A 28 25.98 5.22 -10.42
CA SER A 28 26.94 6.33 -10.23
C SER A 28 26.14 7.62 -10.14
N GLY A 29 26.35 8.34 -9.06
CA GLY A 29 25.63 9.58 -8.77
C GLY A 29 25.86 10.66 -9.79
N GLU A 30 24.74 11.18 -10.27
CA GLU A 30 24.51 12.56 -10.69
C GLU A 30 23.05 12.70 -11.08
N PHE A 31 22.36 13.65 -10.50
CA PHE A 31 20.98 13.98 -10.79
C PHE A 31 20.84 14.37 -12.26
N GLY A 32 20.09 13.58 -13.03
CA GLY A 32 19.65 14.01 -14.35
C GLY A 32 19.93 13.09 -15.53
N ARG A 33 20.26 11.82 -15.38
CA ARG A 33 20.45 10.91 -16.53
C ARG A 33 19.34 9.88 -16.69
N LYS A 34 18.89 9.77 -17.94
CA LYS A 34 17.99 8.74 -18.46
C LYS A 34 18.53 7.36 -18.06
N MET A 35 17.69 6.56 -17.42
CA MET A 35 17.97 5.13 -17.28
C MET A 35 17.99 4.50 -18.67
N SER A 36 19.14 3.99 -19.09
CA SER A 36 19.26 3.15 -20.27
C SER A 36 18.90 1.72 -19.86
N CYS A 37 17.75 1.24 -20.29
CA CYS A 37 17.49 -0.19 -20.32
C CYS A 37 18.19 -0.76 -21.53
N ASP A 38 19.22 -1.57 -21.34
CA ASP A 38 19.84 -2.31 -22.43
C ASP A 38 18.81 -3.30 -23.02
N ASN A 39 18.42 -3.00 -24.28
CA ASN A 39 17.78 -3.88 -25.27
C ASN A 39 16.49 -4.65 -24.98
N ALA A 40 15.77 -4.40 -23.90
CA ALA A 40 14.34 -4.72 -23.84
C ALA A 40 13.58 -3.41 -24.03
N VAL A 41 12.79 -3.31 -25.09
CA VAL A 41 11.98 -2.13 -25.41
C VAL A 41 10.98 -1.90 -24.29
N CYS A 42 11.39 -1.12 -23.27
CA CYS A 42 10.44 -0.54 -22.34
C CYS A 42 9.68 0.57 -23.07
N PRO A 43 8.37 0.51 -23.21
CA PRO A 43 7.61 1.59 -23.81
C PRO A 43 7.78 2.88 -23.00
N PRO A 44 7.76 4.06 -23.63
CA PRO A 44 7.87 5.34 -22.93
C PRO A 44 6.76 5.47 -21.87
N GLY A 45 7.12 5.86 -20.65
CA GLY A 45 6.18 6.02 -19.53
C GLY A 45 6.15 4.89 -18.50
N TYR A 46 7.00 3.90 -18.64
CA TYR A 46 7.04 2.73 -17.79
C TYR A 46 8.05 2.89 -16.64
N VAL A 47 7.62 2.73 -15.41
CA VAL A 47 8.53 2.65 -14.25
C VAL A 47 8.38 1.30 -13.60
N HIS A 48 9.44 0.52 -13.68
CA HIS A 48 9.59 -0.65 -12.86
C HIS A 48 9.90 -0.21 -11.44
N HIS A 49 9.10 -0.68 -10.53
CA HIS A 49 9.34 -0.95 -9.15
C HIS A 49 10.31 -0.01 -8.40
N LEU A 50 9.78 0.66 -7.40
CA LEU A 50 10.54 1.50 -6.48
C LEU A 50 11.00 0.66 -5.29
N ASP A 51 12.30 0.55 -5.08
CA ASP A 51 12.84 0.11 -3.81
C ASP A 51 12.81 1.29 -2.82
N LEU A 52 11.71 1.37 -2.06
CA LEU A 52 11.48 2.45 -1.10
C LEU A 52 12.58 2.57 -0.02
N LEU A 53 13.36 1.52 0.20
CA LEU A 53 14.45 1.53 1.17
C LEU A 53 15.71 2.21 0.62
N HIS A 54 15.95 2.06 -0.69
CA HIS A 54 17.16 2.57 -1.34
C HIS A 54 16.93 3.88 -2.11
N ASP A 55 15.78 4.01 -2.79
CA ASP A 55 15.52 5.13 -3.69
C ASP A 55 14.98 6.38 -2.99
N TYR A 56 14.39 6.24 -1.80
CA TYR A 56 13.81 7.36 -1.04
C TYR A 56 14.31 7.37 0.39
N PRO A 57 15.41 8.09 0.67
CA PRO A 57 15.90 8.22 2.04
C PRO A 57 14.83 8.85 2.93
N ALA A 58 14.51 8.19 4.03
CA ALA A 58 13.68 8.76 5.06
C ALA A 58 14.41 9.92 5.73
N PRO A 59 13.74 11.04 6.05
CA PRO A 59 14.36 12.08 6.82
C PRO A 59 14.77 11.54 8.20
N GLU A 60 16.00 11.75 8.57
CA GLU A 60 16.51 11.32 9.87
C GLU A 60 16.25 12.39 10.92
N PHE A 61 15.72 11.95 12.06
CA PHE A 61 15.59 12.77 13.26
C PHE A 61 16.42 12.16 14.37
N PRO A 62 16.99 12.99 15.29
CA PRO A 62 17.70 12.47 16.46
C PRO A 62 16.82 11.50 17.25
N VAL A 63 17.36 10.33 17.54
CA VAL A 63 16.67 9.30 18.33
C VAL A 63 16.46 9.79 19.76
N MET A 64 15.29 9.52 20.30
CA MET A 64 14.90 9.87 21.66
C MET A 64 14.91 8.63 22.55
N THR A 65 15.48 8.76 23.72
CA THR A 65 15.31 7.75 24.77
C THR A 65 13.97 8.00 25.45
N ILE A 66 13.05 7.06 25.33
CA ILE A 66 11.78 7.08 26.06
C ILE A 66 11.97 6.37 27.40
N PRO A 67 11.84 7.06 28.53
CA PRO A 67 12.01 6.45 29.84
C PRO A 67 10.97 5.32 30.05
N ARG A 68 11.38 4.27 30.76
CA ARG A 68 10.59 3.06 30.95
C ARG A 68 9.22 3.35 31.60
N GLU A 69 9.19 4.26 32.55
CA GLU A 69 7.98 4.70 33.22
C GLU A 69 7.02 5.50 32.33
N ALA A 70 7.50 6.01 31.18
CA ALA A 70 6.66 6.70 30.22
C ALA A 70 5.72 5.75 29.46
N TRP A 71 6.10 4.48 29.34
CA TRP A 71 5.27 3.51 28.62
C TRP A 71 3.99 3.19 29.38
N ARG A 72 4.00 3.20 30.74
CA ARG A 72 2.83 2.88 31.57
C ARG A 72 2.08 1.64 31.03
N ASN A 73 0.82 1.85 30.57
CA ASN A 73 -0.02 0.78 30.00
C ASN A 73 0.21 0.60 28.49
N GLY A 74 1.09 1.40 27.87
CA GLY A 74 1.47 1.19 26.48
C GLY A 74 1.36 2.42 25.57
N LEU A 75 1.16 2.12 24.30
CA LEU A 75 1.16 3.03 23.17
C LEU A 75 -0.20 3.07 22.48
N VAL A 76 -0.65 4.27 22.13
CA VAL A 76 -1.79 4.44 21.23
C VAL A 76 -1.36 5.11 19.91
N LEU A 77 -1.76 4.52 18.80
CA LEU A 77 -1.53 5.03 17.44
C LEU A 77 -2.83 5.63 16.89
N ARG A 78 -2.85 6.92 16.60
CA ARG A 78 -3.92 7.53 15.82
C ARG A 78 -3.61 7.38 14.33
N MET A 79 -4.21 6.39 13.70
CA MET A 79 -3.96 6.03 12.30
C MET A 79 -4.68 6.97 11.33
N PRO A 80 -4.24 7.07 10.07
CA PRO A 80 -4.92 7.87 9.05
C PRO A 80 -6.36 7.42 8.78
N ASN A 81 -7.19 8.36 8.33
CA ASN A 81 -8.60 8.10 8.05
C ASN A 81 -8.84 7.37 6.72
N HIS A 82 -8.01 7.61 5.71
CA HIS A 82 -8.13 6.97 4.41
C HIS A 82 -7.39 5.64 4.39
N LEU A 83 -7.99 4.62 3.76
CA LEU A 83 -7.45 3.26 3.74
C LEU A 83 -6.01 3.19 3.18
N GLY A 84 -5.73 3.88 2.07
CA GLY A 84 -4.39 3.89 1.48
C GLY A 84 -3.33 4.46 2.43
N ASP A 85 -3.61 5.62 3.05
CA ASP A 85 -2.71 6.22 4.04
C ASP A 85 -2.54 5.33 5.28
N ALA A 86 -3.62 4.65 5.70
CA ALA A 86 -3.60 3.71 6.81
C ALA A 86 -2.68 2.52 6.52
N VAL A 87 -2.77 1.95 5.32
CA VAL A 87 -1.90 0.84 4.88
C VAL A 87 -0.45 1.30 4.78
N MET A 88 -0.18 2.49 4.22
CA MET A 88 1.17 3.05 4.14
C MET A 88 1.81 3.32 5.52
N ALA A 89 1.02 3.44 6.58
CA ALA A 89 1.53 3.61 7.94
C ALA A 89 1.80 2.28 8.68
N LEU A 90 1.41 1.12 8.13
CA LEU A 90 1.58 -0.18 8.79
C LEU A 90 3.05 -0.55 9.04
N PRO A 91 4.02 -0.30 8.15
CA PRO A 91 5.43 -0.54 8.46
C PRO A 91 5.90 0.20 9.72
N ALA A 92 5.47 1.44 9.91
CA ALA A 92 5.81 2.19 11.12
C ALA A 92 5.13 1.63 12.38
N LEU A 93 3.90 1.14 12.27
CA LEU A 93 3.21 0.43 13.35
C LEU A 93 4.01 -0.82 13.77
N GLN A 94 4.44 -1.64 12.80
CA GLN A 94 5.24 -2.84 13.08
C GLN A 94 6.57 -2.49 13.78
N MET A 95 7.25 -1.45 13.30
CA MET A 95 8.52 -1.03 13.92
C MET A 95 8.29 -0.48 15.33
N LEU A 96 7.21 0.25 15.56
CA LEU A 96 6.84 0.71 16.90
C LEU A 96 6.47 -0.45 17.84
N ARG A 97 5.82 -1.50 17.35
CA ARG A 97 5.54 -2.70 18.15
C ARG A 97 6.81 -3.30 18.75
N ARG A 98 7.91 -3.31 18.00
CA ARG A 98 9.19 -3.87 18.43
C ARG A 98 9.82 -3.15 19.64
N ILE A 99 9.40 -1.92 19.94
CA ILE A 99 9.90 -1.15 21.09
C ILE A 99 8.90 -1.01 22.23
N VAL A 100 7.64 -1.38 22.01
CA VAL A 100 6.64 -1.42 23.08
C VAL A 100 6.96 -2.60 24.01
N PRO A 101 7.16 -2.40 25.32
CA PRO A 101 7.41 -3.48 26.26
C PRO A 101 6.34 -4.57 26.21
N GLU A 102 6.69 -5.83 26.42
CA GLU A 102 5.76 -6.97 26.32
C GLU A 102 4.54 -6.86 27.25
N TYR A 103 4.73 -6.25 28.43
CA TYR A 103 3.66 -6.03 29.39
C TYR A 103 2.77 -4.80 29.06
N CYS A 104 3.06 -4.11 27.97
CA CYS A 104 2.34 -2.92 27.51
C CYS A 104 1.55 -3.24 26.24
N SER A 105 0.35 -2.64 26.13
CA SER A 105 -0.48 -2.79 24.93
C SER A 105 -0.15 -1.77 23.86
N LEU A 106 -0.35 -2.18 22.59
CA LEU A 106 -0.41 -1.29 21.45
C LEU A 106 -1.88 -1.17 20.99
N GLN A 107 -2.44 0.01 21.19
CA GLN A 107 -3.82 0.33 20.83
C GLN A 107 -3.86 1.16 19.54
N VAL A 108 -4.87 0.94 18.71
CA VAL A 108 -5.09 1.71 17.48
C VAL A 108 -6.40 2.47 17.56
N ILE A 109 -6.36 3.77 17.27
CA ILE A 109 -7.53 4.62 17.05
C ILE A 109 -7.66 4.88 15.55
N ALA A 110 -8.78 4.46 14.95
CA ALA A 110 -9.07 4.67 13.54
C ALA A 110 -10.59 4.64 13.26
N PRO A 111 -11.04 5.04 12.05
CA PRO A 111 -12.44 4.91 11.66
C PRO A 111 -12.96 3.49 11.84
N VAL A 112 -14.20 3.35 12.29
CA VAL A 112 -14.83 2.03 12.54
C VAL A 112 -14.78 1.10 11.31
N GLY A 113 -14.87 1.66 10.10
CA GLY A 113 -14.74 0.91 8.85
C GLY A 113 -13.38 0.25 8.62
N GLN A 114 -12.34 0.62 9.38
CA GLN A 114 -11.01 0.01 9.30
C GLN A 114 -10.78 -1.10 10.36
N ARG A 115 -11.81 -1.48 11.13
CA ARG A 115 -11.71 -2.50 12.19
C ARG A 115 -11.11 -3.82 11.68
N ALA A 116 -11.51 -4.29 10.50
CA ALA A 116 -11.02 -5.55 9.94
C ALA A 116 -9.52 -5.49 9.61
N LEU A 117 -9.01 -4.34 9.15
CA LEU A 117 -7.60 -4.12 8.87
C LEU A 117 -6.75 -4.32 10.13
N TYR A 118 -7.07 -3.60 11.20
CA TYR A 118 -6.27 -3.66 12.45
C TYR A 118 -6.54 -4.91 13.26
N GLY A 119 -7.76 -5.45 13.22
CA GLY A 119 -8.10 -6.72 13.88
C GLY A 119 -7.44 -7.94 13.24
N SER A 120 -6.91 -7.83 12.03
CA SER A 120 -6.14 -8.88 11.36
C SER A 120 -4.62 -8.80 11.64
N LEU A 121 -4.14 -7.73 12.30
CA LEU A 121 -2.72 -7.55 12.60
C LEU A 121 -2.38 -8.12 13.99
N PRO A 122 -1.44 -9.07 14.08
CA PRO A 122 -1.00 -9.63 15.37
C PRO A 122 -0.28 -8.60 16.26
N ASP A 123 0.20 -7.52 15.66
CA ASP A 123 0.91 -6.43 16.34
C ASP A 123 -0.02 -5.50 17.13
N VAL A 124 -1.34 -5.60 16.95
CA VAL A 124 -2.35 -4.73 17.55
C VAL A 124 -3.10 -5.46 18.64
N ASP A 125 -3.00 -4.97 19.88
CA ASP A 125 -3.67 -5.57 21.03
C ASP A 125 -5.11 -5.09 21.19
N GLY A 126 -5.44 -3.90 20.66
CA GLY A 126 -6.79 -3.36 20.75
C GLY A 126 -7.10 -2.27 19.74
N PHE A 127 -8.40 -2.10 19.48
CA PHE A 127 -8.93 -1.17 18.51
C PHE A 127 -10.00 -0.28 19.14
N LEU A 128 -9.76 1.02 19.11
CA LEU A 128 -10.66 2.06 19.57
C LEU A 128 -11.33 2.72 18.33
N PRO A 129 -12.57 2.36 18.02
CA PRO A 129 -13.25 2.85 16.82
C PRO A 129 -13.63 4.32 16.95
N LEU A 130 -13.50 5.06 15.85
CA LEU A 130 -14.12 6.36 15.67
C LEU A 130 -15.32 6.21 14.73
N ALA A 131 -16.53 6.52 15.23
CA ALA A 131 -17.75 6.40 14.47
C ALA A 131 -17.84 7.47 13.37
N GLU A 132 -17.56 8.74 13.73
CA GLU A 132 -17.70 9.89 12.84
C GLU A 132 -16.45 10.77 12.81
N ILE A 133 -15.58 10.54 11.81
CA ILE A 133 -14.32 11.26 11.67
C ILE A 133 -14.47 12.77 11.38
N HIS A 134 -15.60 13.19 10.83
CA HIS A 134 -15.84 14.59 10.46
C HIS A 134 -16.44 15.41 11.62
N ARG A 135 -17.24 14.81 12.48
CA ARG A 135 -17.89 15.50 13.62
C ARG A 135 -17.03 15.56 14.87
N GLY A 136 -16.00 14.73 14.96
CA GLY A 136 -15.13 14.62 16.12
C GLY A 136 -15.40 13.36 16.92
N TRP A 137 -14.75 13.23 18.07
CA TRP A 137 -14.93 12.09 18.94
C TRP A 137 -16.17 12.30 19.82
N SER A 138 -16.92 11.24 20.07
CA SER A 138 -17.95 11.23 21.10
C SER A 138 -17.33 11.24 22.49
N ILE A 139 -18.16 11.57 23.50
CA ILE A 139 -17.73 11.50 24.91
C ILE A 139 -17.35 10.06 25.28
N GLU A 140 -18.06 9.08 24.74
CA GLU A 140 -17.80 7.66 24.98
C GLU A 140 -16.45 7.24 24.40
N GLU A 141 -16.11 7.67 23.18
CA GLU A 141 -14.80 7.42 22.55
C GLU A 141 -13.67 8.06 23.37
N LEU A 142 -13.88 9.28 23.86
CA LEU A 142 -12.92 9.97 24.73
C LEU A 142 -12.72 9.25 26.07
N LEU A 143 -13.79 8.84 26.72
CA LEU A 143 -13.76 8.11 27.99
C LEU A 143 -13.15 6.73 27.82
N SER A 144 -13.45 6.04 26.71
CA SER A 144 -12.87 4.75 26.36
C SER A 144 -11.34 4.85 26.24
N LEU A 145 -10.82 5.86 25.56
CA LEU A 145 -9.37 6.09 25.51
C LEU A 145 -8.80 6.42 26.90
N ARG A 146 -9.49 7.27 27.67
CA ARG A 146 -9.04 7.68 29.02
C ARG A 146 -8.92 6.49 29.98
N GLN A 147 -9.81 5.51 29.88
CA GLN A 147 -9.78 4.30 30.70
C GLN A 147 -8.54 3.45 30.47
N GLN A 148 -7.96 3.48 29.27
CA GLN A 148 -6.75 2.74 28.94
C GLN A 148 -5.49 3.28 29.63
N ARG A 149 -5.50 4.53 30.08
CA ARG A 149 -4.39 5.21 30.80
C ARG A 149 -3.03 5.10 30.10
N LEU A 150 -3.03 5.12 28.77
CA LEU A 150 -1.84 4.94 27.95
C LEU A 150 -0.85 6.09 28.13
N GLY A 151 0.44 5.76 28.19
CA GLY A 151 1.50 6.73 28.46
C GLY A 151 1.97 7.51 27.23
N ILE A 152 1.87 6.90 26.06
CA ILE A 152 2.42 7.42 24.80
C ILE A 152 1.36 7.38 23.71
N GLY A 153 1.33 8.43 22.89
CA GLY A 153 0.50 8.49 21.68
C GLY A 153 1.30 8.97 20.48
N VAL A 154 1.09 8.33 19.33
CA VAL A 154 1.65 8.75 18.05
C VAL A 154 0.52 9.05 17.07
N LEU A 155 0.59 10.22 16.44
CA LEU A 155 -0.40 10.66 15.46
C LEU A 155 0.19 10.58 14.05
N PHE A 156 -0.25 9.60 13.26
CA PHE A 156 0.07 9.47 11.84
C PHE A 156 -0.88 10.26 10.93
N ASN A 157 -1.95 10.84 11.50
CA ASN A 157 -2.74 11.87 10.82
C ASN A 157 -2.23 13.28 11.16
N ASN A 158 -2.80 14.31 10.50
CA ASN A 158 -2.41 15.71 10.70
C ASN A 158 -3.47 16.54 11.46
N SER A 159 -4.35 15.91 12.25
CA SER A 159 -5.45 16.56 12.94
C SER A 159 -5.01 17.27 14.22
N LEU A 160 -5.27 18.57 14.31
CA LEU A 160 -5.14 19.33 15.55
C LEU A 160 -6.16 18.85 16.59
N ARG A 161 -7.41 18.60 16.15
CA ARG A 161 -8.49 18.13 17.01
C ARG A 161 -8.15 16.81 17.70
N ASP A 162 -7.62 15.83 16.93
CA ASP A 162 -7.27 14.54 17.51
C ASP A 162 -6.11 14.67 18.51
N ALA A 163 -5.13 15.53 18.27
CA ALA A 163 -4.08 15.82 19.24
C ALA A 163 -4.65 16.41 20.55
N LEU A 164 -5.59 17.36 20.44
CA LEU A 164 -6.26 17.94 21.59
C LEU A 164 -7.08 16.89 22.37
N LEU A 165 -7.89 16.10 21.67
CA LEU A 165 -8.74 15.08 22.30
C LEU A 165 -7.93 13.98 22.97
N MET A 166 -6.81 13.54 22.37
CA MET A 166 -5.89 12.60 23.02
C MET A 166 -5.25 13.19 24.29
N ARG A 167 -4.93 14.49 24.30
CA ARG A 167 -4.46 15.17 25.52
C ARG A 167 -5.54 15.23 26.58
N LEU A 168 -6.78 15.56 26.22
CA LEU A 168 -7.94 15.59 27.13
C LEU A 168 -8.27 14.19 27.67
N ALA A 169 -8.08 13.14 26.86
CA ALA A 169 -8.18 11.76 27.31
C ALA A 169 -7.05 11.32 28.25
N GLY A 170 -6.07 12.19 28.51
CA GLY A 170 -5.02 11.95 29.50
C GLY A 170 -3.78 11.25 28.94
N VAL A 171 -3.56 11.20 27.62
CA VAL A 171 -2.31 10.72 27.04
C VAL A 171 -1.22 11.79 27.23
N PRO A 172 -0.22 11.56 28.08
CA PRO A 172 0.67 12.63 28.53
C PRO A 172 1.76 12.99 27.52
N ARG A 173 2.15 12.06 26.62
CA ARG A 173 3.23 12.27 25.66
C ARG A 173 2.74 11.95 24.25
N LEU A 174 2.51 13.00 23.47
CA LEU A 174 2.07 12.86 22.07
C LEU A 174 3.22 13.19 21.12
N PHE A 175 3.31 12.42 20.05
CA PHE A 175 4.30 12.56 18.98
C PHE A 175 3.61 12.59 17.62
N GLY A 176 4.17 13.33 16.66
CA GLY A 176 3.59 13.40 15.32
C GLY A 176 4.20 14.52 14.48
N ALA A 177 3.80 14.60 13.22
CA ALA A 177 4.27 15.65 12.32
C ALA A 177 3.82 17.05 12.80
N ALA A 178 4.67 18.06 12.59
CA ALA A 178 4.33 19.46 12.81
C ALA A 178 3.33 19.92 11.74
N ALA A 179 2.05 19.97 12.09
CA ALA A 179 0.98 20.29 11.17
C ALA A 179 -0.15 21.05 11.86
N ARG A 180 -0.80 21.93 11.12
CA ARG A 180 -2.04 22.63 11.53
C ARG A 180 -2.01 23.22 12.95
N GLY A 181 -0.86 23.77 13.37
CA GLY A 181 -0.73 24.45 14.67
C GLY A 181 -0.69 23.53 15.89
N ARG A 182 -0.64 22.20 15.75
CA ARG A 182 -0.71 21.23 16.87
C ARG A 182 0.60 21.02 17.64
N SER A 183 1.72 21.61 17.18
CA SER A 183 3.03 21.43 17.80
C SER A 183 3.07 21.68 19.31
N PRO A 184 2.35 22.66 19.88
CA PRO A 184 2.33 22.88 21.34
C PRO A 184 1.68 21.72 22.14
N LEU A 185 0.83 20.91 21.50
CA LEU A 185 0.20 19.75 22.14
C LEU A 185 1.09 18.50 22.11
N LEU A 186 2.17 18.52 21.34
CA LEU A 186 3.07 17.40 21.14
C LEU A 186 4.29 17.51 22.06
N ALA A 187 4.69 16.40 22.68
CA ALA A 187 5.96 16.31 23.41
C ALA A 187 7.15 16.53 22.47
N ARG A 188 7.01 16.06 21.21
CA ARG A 188 7.89 16.41 20.10
C ARG A 188 7.11 16.42 18.81
N SER A 189 7.29 17.46 18.00
CA SER A 189 6.78 17.55 16.65
C SER A 189 7.90 17.37 15.63
N PHE A 190 7.61 16.62 14.55
CA PHE A 190 8.55 16.33 13.48
C PHE A 190 8.22 17.19 12.26
N ARG A 191 9.17 18.00 11.83
CA ARG A 191 8.97 18.91 10.69
C ARG A 191 9.55 18.28 9.44
N PHE A 192 8.67 17.92 8.52
CA PHE A 192 9.06 17.47 7.19
C PHE A 192 9.23 18.66 6.25
N PRO A 193 10.24 18.66 5.35
CA PRO A 193 10.41 19.73 4.40
C PRO A 193 9.16 19.84 3.51
N PRO A 194 8.68 21.07 3.26
CA PRO A 194 7.60 21.28 2.32
C PRO A 194 8.10 20.92 0.91
N ARG A 195 7.19 20.44 0.07
CA ARG A 195 7.46 20.26 -1.35
C ARG A 195 7.79 21.64 -1.97
N ARG A 196 9.05 21.84 -2.33
CA ARG A 196 9.53 23.12 -2.89
C ARG A 196 9.42 23.17 -4.41
N ASP A 197 9.50 22.02 -5.07
CA ASP A 197 9.49 21.91 -6.51
C ASP A 197 8.64 20.71 -6.94
N ARG A 198 7.85 20.89 -8.03
CA ARG A 198 7.08 19.78 -8.64
C ARG A 198 7.97 18.73 -9.29
N GLN A 199 9.23 19.07 -9.58
CA GLN A 199 10.22 18.17 -10.19
C GLN A 199 10.98 17.32 -9.17
N LEU A 200 10.96 17.69 -7.87
CA LEU A 200 11.60 16.92 -6.82
C LEU A 200 10.66 15.82 -6.31
N ALA A 201 11.19 14.62 -6.20
CA ALA A 201 10.50 13.50 -5.56
C ALA A 201 10.06 13.90 -4.15
N GLU A 202 8.78 13.71 -3.84
CA GLU A 202 8.27 13.91 -2.50
C GLU A 202 8.68 12.73 -1.61
N ILE A 203 8.91 12.98 -0.32
CA ILE A 203 9.16 11.91 0.64
C ILE A 203 7.94 11.00 0.67
N HIS A 204 8.12 9.71 0.44
CA HIS A 204 7.04 8.73 0.48
C HIS A 204 6.32 8.76 1.84
N GLN A 205 5.00 8.62 1.84
CA GLN A 205 4.20 8.71 3.08
C GLN A 205 4.61 7.67 4.13
N THR A 206 4.98 6.47 3.70
CA THR A 206 5.54 5.44 4.59
C THR A 206 6.81 5.91 5.27
N ASN A 207 7.73 6.55 4.52
CA ASN A 207 8.99 7.02 5.08
C ASN A 207 8.79 8.15 6.08
N LYS A 208 7.76 8.99 5.93
CA LYS A 208 7.39 9.97 6.96
C LYS A 208 6.95 9.29 8.26
N CYS A 209 6.16 8.23 8.17
CA CYS A 209 5.74 7.45 9.34
C CYS A 209 6.92 6.70 9.98
N LEU A 210 7.76 6.07 9.17
CA LEU A 210 8.97 5.37 9.63
C LEU A 210 9.97 6.31 10.30
N ALA A 211 10.18 7.52 9.76
CA ALA A 211 11.05 8.51 10.37
C ALA A 211 10.60 8.90 11.78
N ILE A 212 9.27 9.02 12.01
CA ILE A 212 8.72 9.25 13.36
C ILE A 212 8.99 8.04 14.25
N ALA A 213 8.75 6.82 13.77
CA ALA A 213 8.99 5.60 14.53
C ALA A 213 10.47 5.44 14.91
N CYS A 214 11.40 5.63 13.97
CA CYS A 214 12.84 5.60 14.22
C CYS A 214 13.29 6.66 15.25
N ALA A 215 12.72 7.86 15.18
CA ALA A 215 13.01 8.91 16.15
C ALA A 215 12.54 8.56 17.58
N LEU A 216 11.57 7.65 17.72
CA LEU A 216 11.12 7.11 18.99
C LEU A 216 11.92 5.87 19.45
N GLY A 217 12.98 5.51 18.73
CA GLY A 217 13.86 4.39 19.03
C GLY A 217 13.50 3.08 18.34
N ALA A 218 12.52 3.08 17.45
CA ALA A 218 12.20 1.90 16.67
C ALA A 218 13.35 1.56 15.69
N PRO A 219 13.59 0.27 15.40
CA PRO A 219 14.61 -0.11 14.41
C PRO A 219 14.22 0.37 13.02
N ARG A 220 15.20 0.44 12.13
CA ARG A 220 14.94 0.68 10.70
C ARG A 220 14.08 -0.46 10.15
N TRP A 221 13.14 -0.11 9.29
CA TRP A 221 12.30 -1.09 8.62
C TRP A 221 13.15 -1.94 7.66
N ASP A 222 12.94 -3.25 7.71
CA ASP A 222 13.67 -4.26 6.95
C ASP A 222 13.00 -4.62 5.60
N GLY A 223 11.96 -3.88 5.20
CA GLY A 223 11.19 -4.16 3.97
C GLY A 223 10.12 -5.24 4.12
N SER A 224 9.97 -5.86 5.30
CA SER A 224 8.98 -6.89 5.52
C SER A 224 7.55 -6.35 5.43
N LEU A 225 6.70 -7.05 4.66
CA LEU A 225 5.28 -6.72 4.58
C LEU A 225 4.55 -7.09 5.87
N PRO A 226 3.44 -6.40 6.20
CA PRO A 226 2.58 -6.77 7.32
C PRO A 226 2.07 -8.21 7.20
N VAL A 227 2.09 -8.93 8.31
CA VAL A 227 1.48 -10.27 8.38
C VAL A 227 0.02 -10.11 8.81
N PHE A 228 -0.90 -10.51 7.95
CA PHE A 228 -2.33 -10.48 8.26
C PHE A 228 -2.85 -11.85 8.66
N ARG A 229 -3.61 -11.90 9.76
CA ARG A 229 -4.43 -13.05 10.15
C ARG A 229 -5.88 -12.70 9.81
N LEU A 230 -6.28 -12.98 8.57
CA LEU A 230 -7.60 -12.62 8.09
C LEU A 230 -8.69 -13.32 8.92
N ARG A 231 -9.71 -12.57 9.29
CA ARG A 231 -10.87 -13.02 10.05
C ARG A 231 -12.15 -12.37 9.52
N PRO A 232 -13.29 -13.07 9.46
CA PRO A 232 -13.42 -14.51 9.78
C PRO A 232 -12.55 -15.39 8.87
N ALA A 233 -12.47 -16.70 9.11
CA ALA A 233 -11.79 -17.61 8.18
C ALA A 233 -12.54 -17.63 6.83
N VAL A 234 -11.86 -17.96 5.73
CA VAL A 234 -12.45 -17.89 4.38
C VAL A 234 -13.72 -18.75 4.24
N ASN A 235 -13.77 -19.89 4.89
CA ASN A 235 -14.93 -20.80 4.92
C ASN A 235 -16.11 -20.30 5.76
N GLU A 236 -15.93 -19.24 6.53
CA GLU A 236 -16.97 -18.55 7.31
C GLU A 236 -17.58 -17.37 6.56
N LEU A 237 -17.06 -17.03 5.37
CA LEU A 237 -17.60 -16.00 4.49
C LEU A 237 -18.85 -16.50 3.77
N ALA A 238 -19.57 -15.58 3.14
CA ALA A 238 -20.65 -15.95 2.24
C ALA A 238 -20.16 -16.92 1.14
N PRO A 239 -20.91 -17.98 0.79
CA PRO A 239 -20.43 -19.00 -0.17
C PRO A 239 -19.95 -18.42 -1.50
N GLU A 240 -20.58 -17.36 -1.98
CA GLU A 240 -20.17 -16.68 -3.21
C GLU A 240 -18.78 -16.05 -3.09
N ILE A 241 -18.48 -15.41 -1.95
CA ILE A 241 -17.17 -14.80 -1.67
C ILE A 241 -16.10 -15.88 -1.55
N THR A 242 -16.41 -16.97 -0.84
CA THR A 242 -15.53 -18.14 -0.73
C THR A 242 -15.16 -18.70 -2.10
N ALA A 243 -16.16 -18.90 -2.96
CA ALA A 243 -15.95 -19.43 -4.32
C ALA A 243 -15.05 -18.50 -5.17
N PHE A 244 -15.15 -17.16 -5.01
CA PHE A 244 -14.22 -16.24 -5.66
C PHE A 244 -12.81 -16.38 -5.11
N CYS A 245 -12.65 -16.42 -3.79
CA CYS A 245 -11.33 -16.53 -3.14
C CYS A 245 -10.58 -17.80 -3.51
N GLU A 246 -11.29 -18.89 -3.78
CA GLU A 246 -10.75 -20.19 -4.16
C GLU A 246 -10.53 -20.34 -5.68
N HIS A 247 -11.00 -19.40 -6.48
CA HIS A 247 -10.86 -19.50 -7.94
C HIS A 247 -9.39 -19.26 -8.37
N PRO A 248 -8.74 -20.23 -9.04
CA PRO A 248 -7.29 -20.21 -9.30
C PRO A 248 -6.83 -19.11 -10.25
N ARG A 249 -7.77 -18.44 -10.93
CA ARG A 249 -7.48 -17.39 -11.91
C ARG A 249 -8.41 -16.18 -11.71
N MET A 250 -8.48 -15.67 -10.47
CA MET A 250 -9.23 -14.47 -10.15
C MET A 250 -8.37 -13.21 -10.34
N LEU A 251 -8.79 -12.33 -11.23
CA LEU A 251 -8.30 -10.96 -11.35
C LEU A 251 -9.21 -10.04 -10.53
N THR A 252 -8.63 -9.22 -9.66
CA THR A 252 -9.36 -8.12 -9.03
C THR A 252 -9.10 -6.80 -9.74
N VAL A 253 -10.15 -6.01 -9.95
CA VAL A 253 -10.10 -4.71 -10.61
C VAL A 253 -10.63 -3.63 -9.67
N ALA A 254 -9.82 -2.60 -9.40
CA ALA A 254 -10.23 -1.42 -8.63
C ALA A 254 -10.28 -0.19 -9.54
N SER A 255 -11.40 -0.04 -10.25
CA SER A 255 -11.61 1.03 -11.24
C SER A 255 -11.98 2.38 -10.64
N GLY A 256 -12.31 2.42 -9.33
CA GLY A 256 -12.64 3.63 -8.60
C GLY A 256 -11.42 4.42 -8.15
N ALA A 257 -11.66 5.68 -7.73
CA ALA A 257 -10.71 6.51 -7.01
C ALA A 257 -11.47 7.53 -6.16
N ALA A 258 -11.41 7.37 -4.84
CA ALA A 258 -12.10 8.24 -3.89
C ALA A 258 -11.60 9.70 -3.91
N TYR A 259 -10.36 9.91 -4.34
CA TYR A 259 -9.76 11.24 -4.41
C TYR A 259 -10.45 12.15 -5.41
N GLY A 260 -10.84 11.65 -6.59
CA GLY A 260 -11.51 12.43 -7.63
C GLY A 260 -11.43 11.79 -9.02
N ALA A 261 -12.22 12.33 -9.94
CA ALA A 261 -12.35 11.81 -11.31
C ALA A 261 -11.02 11.84 -12.11
N ALA A 262 -10.12 12.78 -11.81
CA ALA A 262 -8.82 12.88 -12.49
C ALA A 262 -7.91 11.66 -12.30
N LYS A 263 -8.12 10.85 -11.25
CA LYS A 263 -7.38 9.60 -11.01
C LYS A 263 -8.02 8.37 -11.65
N ARG A 264 -9.18 8.50 -12.27
CA ARG A 264 -9.92 7.37 -12.82
C ARG A 264 -9.49 7.09 -14.25
N TRP A 265 -8.86 5.96 -14.46
CA TRP A 265 -8.64 5.43 -15.80
C TRP A 265 -10.01 5.06 -16.41
N PRO A 266 -10.24 5.25 -17.74
CA PRO A 266 -11.55 5.04 -18.34
C PRO A 266 -12.08 3.63 -18.09
N GLY A 267 -13.40 3.52 -17.80
CA GLY A 267 -14.06 2.23 -17.57
C GLY A 267 -13.97 1.30 -18.77
N GLU A 268 -14.04 1.85 -19.99
CA GLU A 268 -13.82 1.14 -21.24
C GLU A 268 -12.42 0.50 -21.33
N SER A 269 -11.41 1.21 -20.84
CA SER A 269 -10.03 0.69 -20.81
C SER A 269 -9.88 -0.46 -19.82
N PHE A 270 -10.48 -0.35 -18.63
CA PHE A 270 -10.56 -1.48 -17.69
C PHE A 270 -11.34 -2.66 -18.28
N ARG A 271 -12.42 -2.40 -19.03
CA ARG A 271 -13.22 -3.45 -19.69
C ARG A 271 -12.39 -4.23 -20.70
N GLU A 272 -11.56 -3.58 -21.50
CA GLU A 272 -10.68 -4.25 -22.46
C GLU A 272 -9.68 -5.17 -21.74
N VAL A 273 -9.08 -4.69 -20.65
CA VAL A 273 -8.18 -5.50 -19.81
C VAL A 273 -8.91 -6.68 -19.18
N ALA A 274 -10.11 -6.46 -18.63
CA ALA A 274 -10.96 -7.49 -18.05
C ALA A 274 -11.39 -8.54 -19.10
N GLY A 275 -11.71 -8.09 -20.33
CA GLY A 275 -12.05 -8.95 -21.46
C GLY A 275 -10.91 -9.90 -21.82
N ALA A 276 -9.69 -9.37 -21.97
CA ALA A 276 -8.51 -10.18 -22.26
C ALA A 276 -8.25 -11.27 -21.19
N TRP A 277 -8.51 -10.94 -19.91
CA TRP A 277 -8.38 -11.91 -18.81
C TRP A 277 -9.46 -13.00 -18.86
N VAL A 278 -10.71 -12.64 -19.17
CA VAL A 278 -11.84 -13.57 -19.32
C VAL A 278 -11.65 -14.49 -20.52
N GLU A 279 -11.18 -13.96 -21.65
CA GLU A 279 -10.84 -14.74 -22.85
C GLU A 279 -9.74 -15.77 -22.56
N GLY A 280 -8.76 -15.41 -21.73
CA GLY A 280 -7.76 -16.33 -21.19
C GLY A 280 -8.30 -17.37 -20.20
N GLY A 281 -9.61 -17.44 -19.91
CA GLY A 281 -10.28 -18.42 -19.03
C GLY A 281 -10.29 -18.05 -17.55
N GLY A 282 -9.95 -16.82 -17.17
CA GLY A 282 -10.04 -16.32 -15.80
C GLY A 282 -11.42 -15.76 -15.44
N ILE A 283 -11.57 -15.35 -14.18
CA ILE A 283 -12.71 -14.55 -13.72
C ILE A 283 -12.21 -13.15 -13.32
N VAL A 284 -13.11 -12.18 -13.40
CA VAL A 284 -12.85 -10.79 -13.01
C VAL A 284 -13.83 -10.38 -11.92
N VAL A 285 -13.31 -9.85 -10.82
CA VAL A 285 -14.08 -9.31 -9.72
C VAL A 285 -13.74 -7.83 -9.56
N VAL A 286 -14.71 -6.95 -9.86
CA VAL A 286 -14.56 -5.51 -9.68
C VAL A 286 -14.90 -5.13 -8.25
N LEU A 287 -13.97 -4.42 -7.61
CA LEU A 287 -14.03 -4.00 -6.21
C LEU A 287 -14.07 -2.48 -6.11
N GLY A 288 -14.80 -1.96 -5.14
CA GLY A 288 -14.92 -0.53 -4.91
C GLY A 288 -16.02 -0.19 -3.91
N SER A 289 -16.20 1.10 -3.66
CA SER A 289 -17.29 1.63 -2.84
C SER A 289 -18.62 1.61 -3.58
N ALA A 290 -19.73 1.82 -2.86
CA ALA A 290 -21.06 1.92 -3.47
C ALA A 290 -21.16 3.06 -4.49
N SER A 291 -20.46 4.16 -4.28
CA SER A 291 -20.41 5.29 -5.22
C SER A 291 -19.68 4.98 -6.53
N GLU A 292 -18.90 3.90 -6.57
CA GLU A 292 -18.11 3.46 -7.73
C GLU A 292 -18.79 2.34 -8.51
N ARG A 293 -20.01 1.91 -8.08
CA ARG A 293 -20.76 0.82 -8.71
C ARG A 293 -21.05 1.06 -10.20
N ALA A 294 -21.33 2.30 -10.58
CA ALA A 294 -21.60 2.64 -11.98
C ALA A 294 -20.38 2.38 -12.88
N VAL A 295 -19.19 2.82 -12.46
CA VAL A 295 -17.94 2.55 -13.17
C VAL A 295 -17.63 1.05 -13.18
N GLY A 296 -17.87 0.35 -12.08
CA GLY A 296 -17.73 -1.11 -12.03
C GLY A 296 -18.65 -1.85 -13.01
N ASN A 297 -19.89 -1.38 -13.21
CA ASN A 297 -20.79 -1.93 -14.23
C ASN A 297 -20.29 -1.68 -15.66
N GLU A 298 -19.66 -0.53 -15.90
CA GLU A 298 -19.04 -0.22 -17.19
C GLU A 298 -17.90 -1.20 -17.51
N VAL A 299 -17.08 -1.54 -16.52
CA VAL A 299 -15.97 -2.50 -16.66
C VAL A 299 -16.47 -3.88 -17.08
N ILE A 300 -17.55 -4.37 -16.51
CA ILE A 300 -18.08 -5.72 -16.82
C ILE A 300 -19.08 -5.75 -17.98
N SER A 301 -19.44 -4.58 -18.54
CA SER A 301 -20.43 -4.48 -19.62
C SER A 301 -19.99 -5.25 -20.86
N GLY A 302 -20.87 -6.11 -21.37
CA GLY A 302 -20.60 -6.94 -22.54
C GLY A 302 -19.71 -8.16 -22.29
N LEU A 303 -19.17 -8.34 -21.09
CA LEU A 303 -18.41 -9.54 -20.73
C LEU A 303 -19.35 -10.71 -20.34
N ARG A 304 -18.81 -11.92 -20.35
CA ARG A 304 -19.53 -13.13 -19.93
C ARG A 304 -19.98 -13.01 -18.48
N ARG A 305 -21.28 -13.16 -18.24
CA ARG A 305 -21.92 -12.98 -16.91
C ARG A 305 -21.47 -13.99 -15.86
N ASP A 306 -20.98 -15.16 -16.30
CA ASP A 306 -20.43 -16.21 -15.44
C ASP A 306 -18.92 -16.02 -15.14
N ARG A 307 -18.31 -14.95 -15.68
CA ARG A 307 -16.87 -14.68 -15.55
C ARG A 307 -16.52 -13.27 -15.07
N ALA A 308 -17.46 -12.34 -15.10
CA ALA A 308 -17.22 -10.96 -14.71
C ALA A 308 -18.27 -10.47 -13.71
N PHE A 309 -17.84 -10.04 -12.54
CA PHE A 309 -18.68 -9.72 -11.39
C PHE A 309 -18.35 -8.34 -10.83
N ASN A 310 -19.37 -7.54 -10.56
CA ASN A 310 -19.21 -6.26 -9.90
C ASN A 310 -19.67 -6.35 -8.44
N LEU A 311 -18.72 -6.34 -7.52
CA LEU A 311 -18.95 -6.34 -6.08
C LEU A 311 -18.78 -4.96 -5.43
N SER A 312 -18.71 -3.88 -6.23
CA SER A 312 -18.58 -2.51 -5.70
C SER A 312 -19.76 -2.16 -4.79
N GLY A 313 -19.44 -1.84 -3.53
CA GLY A 313 -20.40 -1.54 -2.47
C GLY A 313 -21.20 -2.74 -1.97
N LYS A 314 -20.76 -3.96 -2.25
CA LYS A 314 -21.37 -5.20 -1.76
C LYS A 314 -20.52 -5.94 -0.75
N THR A 315 -19.30 -5.48 -0.51
CA THR A 315 -18.35 -6.11 0.41
C THR A 315 -17.97 -5.17 1.54
N GLY A 316 -17.83 -5.73 2.74
CA GLY A 316 -17.14 -5.09 3.84
C GLY A 316 -15.62 -5.17 3.68
N LEU A 317 -14.86 -4.51 4.57
CA LEU A 317 -13.40 -4.53 4.49
C LEU A 317 -12.81 -5.93 4.71
N ALA A 318 -13.40 -6.75 5.57
CA ALA A 318 -12.95 -8.12 5.79
C ALA A 318 -13.06 -8.96 4.50
N GLU A 319 -14.21 -8.95 3.85
CA GLU A 319 -14.44 -9.66 2.59
C GLU A 319 -13.53 -9.12 1.48
N LEU A 320 -13.35 -7.78 1.41
CA LEU A 320 -12.41 -7.15 0.49
C LEU A 320 -10.98 -7.69 0.69
N MET A 321 -10.52 -7.81 1.93
CA MET A 321 -9.20 -8.36 2.23
C MET A 321 -9.06 -9.81 1.79
N HIS A 322 -10.08 -10.64 1.96
CA HIS A 322 -10.09 -12.02 1.47
C HIS A 322 -10.06 -12.12 -0.05
N LEU A 323 -10.89 -11.33 -0.74
CA LEU A 323 -10.91 -11.28 -2.20
C LEU A 323 -9.55 -10.84 -2.77
N LEU A 324 -8.93 -9.82 -2.18
CA LEU A 324 -7.59 -9.41 -2.57
C LEU A 324 -6.55 -10.51 -2.27
N ALA A 325 -6.60 -11.12 -1.09
CA ALA A 325 -5.69 -12.20 -0.73
C ALA A 325 -5.82 -13.44 -1.62
N GLY A 326 -7.02 -13.76 -2.11
CA GLY A 326 -7.27 -14.85 -3.06
C GLY A 326 -6.98 -14.47 -4.52
N SER A 327 -6.77 -13.19 -4.84
CA SER A 327 -6.53 -12.78 -6.23
C SER A 327 -5.14 -13.19 -6.71
N VAL A 328 -5.08 -13.53 -7.98
CA VAL A 328 -3.82 -13.80 -8.68
C VAL A 328 -3.09 -12.50 -9.00
N LEU A 329 -3.85 -11.50 -9.38
CA LEU A 329 -3.36 -10.19 -9.83
C LEU A 329 -4.41 -9.12 -9.50
N THR A 330 -3.96 -7.91 -9.23
CA THR A 330 -4.84 -6.74 -9.08
C THR A 330 -4.47 -5.68 -10.12
N VAL A 331 -5.47 -5.13 -10.81
CA VAL A 331 -5.32 -3.92 -11.64
C VAL A 331 -6.10 -2.78 -10.99
N ALA A 332 -5.43 -1.68 -10.72
CA ALA A 332 -6.03 -0.59 -9.94
C ALA A 332 -5.57 0.80 -10.38
N ASN A 333 -6.42 1.79 -10.18
CA ASN A 333 -5.99 3.18 -10.08
C ASN A 333 -5.18 3.39 -8.78
N ASP A 334 -4.48 4.51 -8.66
CA ASP A 334 -3.90 4.98 -7.38
C ASP A 334 -5.01 5.13 -6.32
N SER A 335 -5.19 4.09 -5.52
CA SER A 335 -6.33 3.93 -4.59
C SER A 335 -5.97 3.14 -3.33
N GLY A 336 -6.86 3.16 -2.33
CA GLY A 336 -6.68 2.39 -1.10
C GLY A 336 -6.65 0.87 -1.34
N ILE A 337 -7.36 0.37 -2.35
CA ILE A 337 -7.38 -1.06 -2.71
C ILE A 337 -6.03 -1.49 -3.28
N MET A 338 -5.39 -0.65 -4.10
CA MET A 338 -4.03 -0.87 -4.59
C MET A 338 -3.06 -1.10 -3.42
N HIS A 339 -3.04 -0.20 -2.44
CA HIS A 339 -2.18 -0.31 -1.28
C HIS A 339 -2.46 -1.56 -0.45
N LEU A 340 -3.74 -1.88 -0.24
CA LEU A 340 -4.15 -3.04 0.54
C LEU A 340 -3.74 -4.35 -0.14
N SER A 341 -3.94 -4.46 -1.46
CA SER A 341 -3.50 -5.62 -2.25
C SER A 341 -1.98 -5.80 -2.20
N ALA A 342 -1.23 -4.70 -2.32
CA ALA A 342 0.23 -4.71 -2.19
C ALA A 342 0.69 -5.19 -0.80
N ALA A 343 0.06 -4.68 0.27
CA ALA A 343 0.37 -5.06 1.64
C ALA A 343 0.02 -6.54 1.94
N LEU A 344 -0.99 -7.10 1.27
CA LEU A 344 -1.34 -8.52 1.31
C LEU A 344 -0.37 -9.40 0.47
N GLY A 345 0.69 -8.82 -0.10
CA GLY A 345 1.71 -9.50 -0.88
C GLY A 345 1.27 -9.93 -2.27
N ARG A 346 0.13 -9.42 -2.77
CA ARG A 346 -0.36 -9.74 -4.10
C ARG A 346 0.27 -8.87 -5.17
N PRO A 347 0.59 -9.44 -6.34
CA PRO A 347 1.12 -8.68 -7.46
C PRO A 347 0.03 -7.81 -8.09
N GLY A 348 0.45 -6.75 -8.79
CA GLY A 348 -0.52 -5.89 -9.43
C GLY A 348 0.07 -4.88 -10.42
N VAL A 349 -0.84 -4.24 -11.13
CA VAL A 349 -0.56 -3.12 -12.02
C VAL A 349 -1.35 -1.90 -11.54
N ALA A 350 -0.64 -0.81 -11.27
CA ALA A 350 -1.22 0.46 -10.83
C ALA A 350 -1.14 1.52 -11.93
N ILE A 351 -2.23 2.20 -12.18
CA ILE A 351 -2.33 3.29 -13.15
C ILE A 351 -2.29 4.62 -12.41
N PHE A 352 -1.29 5.43 -12.70
CA PHE A 352 -1.09 6.76 -12.13
C PHE A 352 -1.34 7.85 -13.18
N GLY A 353 -1.83 8.98 -12.73
CA GLY A 353 -2.09 10.14 -13.57
C GLY A 353 -1.69 11.45 -12.89
N PRO A 354 -2.63 12.12 -12.18
CA PRO A 354 -2.40 13.46 -11.62
C PRO A 354 -1.58 13.46 -10.33
N THR A 355 -1.23 12.30 -9.78
CA THR A 355 -0.52 12.14 -8.49
C THR A 355 0.91 11.68 -8.69
N ASP A 356 1.71 11.90 -7.67
CA ASP A 356 3.11 11.54 -7.65
C ASP A 356 3.28 10.13 -7.07
N TYR A 357 3.61 9.17 -7.92
CA TYR A 357 3.84 7.79 -7.51
C TYR A 357 5.02 7.66 -6.53
N THR A 358 5.98 8.59 -6.54
CA THR A 358 7.10 8.58 -5.61
C THR A 358 6.67 8.86 -4.18
N ALA A 359 5.56 9.58 -4.01
CA ALA A 359 4.98 9.90 -2.70
C ALA A 359 3.99 8.85 -2.20
N THR A 360 3.30 8.17 -3.10
CA THR A 360 2.16 7.30 -2.79
C THR A 360 2.12 6.01 -3.61
N GLY A 361 3.24 5.53 -4.13
CA GLY A 361 3.29 4.22 -4.79
C GLY A 361 3.01 3.06 -3.81
N PRO A 362 2.60 1.88 -4.30
CA PRO A 362 2.40 0.72 -3.46
C PRO A 362 3.73 0.21 -2.91
N ILE A 363 3.72 -0.23 -1.64
CA ILE A 363 4.92 -0.76 -0.97
C ILE A 363 5.02 -2.26 -1.29
N SER A 364 5.48 -2.60 -2.48
CA SER A 364 5.66 -4.01 -2.88
C SER A 364 6.51 -4.13 -4.13
N SER A 365 7.44 -5.09 -4.13
CA SER A 365 8.26 -5.44 -5.29
C SER A 365 7.48 -6.13 -6.42
N LYS A 366 6.27 -6.55 -6.14
CA LYS A 366 5.41 -7.27 -7.07
C LYS A 366 4.46 -6.36 -7.88
N TRP A 367 4.60 -5.04 -7.74
CA TRP A 367 3.73 -4.08 -8.40
C TRP A 367 4.44 -3.32 -9.51
N SER A 368 3.78 -3.19 -10.64
CA SER A 368 4.19 -2.33 -11.73
C SER A 368 3.38 -1.06 -11.76
N LEU A 369 4.07 0.07 -11.95
CA LEU A 369 3.45 1.38 -12.03
C LEU A 369 3.44 1.83 -13.47
N LEU A 370 2.26 2.10 -14.01
CA LEU A 370 2.08 2.67 -15.33
C LEU A 370 1.63 4.12 -15.22
N PHE A 371 2.36 4.99 -15.87
CA PHE A 371 2.01 6.42 -15.97
C PHE A 371 2.62 6.99 -17.25
N ASP A 372 2.05 8.08 -17.75
CA ASP A 372 2.66 8.86 -18.81
C ASP A 372 3.01 10.26 -18.32
N LYS A 373 4.24 10.66 -18.57
CA LYS A 373 4.76 11.96 -18.16
C LYS A 373 4.26 13.04 -19.11
N VAL A 374 3.26 13.78 -18.67
CA VAL A 374 2.78 14.99 -19.34
C VAL A 374 3.22 16.24 -18.56
N GLU A 375 3.33 17.38 -19.24
CA GLU A 375 3.85 18.63 -18.66
C GLU A 375 3.13 19.08 -17.36
N CYS A 376 1.82 18.82 -17.27
CA CYS A 376 1.02 19.18 -16.10
C CYS A 376 1.02 18.15 -14.97
N ALA A 377 1.56 16.92 -15.17
CA ALA A 377 1.61 15.89 -14.14
C ALA A 377 2.95 15.91 -13.39
N PRO A 378 2.91 15.71 -12.05
CA PRO A 378 1.74 15.57 -11.18
C PRO A 378 1.09 16.93 -10.84
N CYS A 379 -0.22 17.06 -11.04
CA CYS A 379 -0.95 18.31 -10.76
C CYS A 379 -1.75 18.30 -9.45
N PHE A 380 -1.99 17.11 -8.86
CA PHE A 380 -2.76 16.90 -7.62
C PHE A 380 -4.19 17.45 -7.65
N ARG A 381 -4.80 17.59 -8.82
CA ARG A 381 -6.16 18.07 -8.96
C ARG A 381 -7.14 16.91 -8.91
N ARG A 382 -8.30 17.13 -8.30
CA ARG A 382 -9.37 16.14 -8.22
C ARG A 382 -10.12 15.98 -9.55
N GLU A 383 -10.14 17.03 -10.33
CA GLU A 383 -10.71 17.12 -11.67
C GLU A 383 -9.67 17.68 -12.64
N CYS A 384 -9.68 17.19 -13.87
CA CYS A 384 -8.74 17.67 -14.88
C CYS A 384 -9.19 19.02 -15.42
N PRO A 385 -8.41 20.10 -15.25
CA PRO A 385 -8.81 21.41 -15.74
C PRO A 385 -8.83 21.52 -17.28
N GLN A 386 -8.15 20.58 -17.97
CA GLN A 386 -8.12 20.52 -19.43
C GLN A 386 -9.21 19.57 -19.98
N GLY A 387 -10.02 18.94 -19.13
CA GLY A 387 -11.10 18.03 -19.52
C GLY A 387 -10.65 16.64 -20.01
N GLU A 388 -9.49 16.54 -20.64
CA GLU A 388 -9.07 15.34 -21.37
C GLU A 388 -8.38 14.27 -20.50
N ALA A 389 -7.88 14.64 -19.31
CA ALA A 389 -7.11 13.76 -18.41
C ALA A 389 -5.99 12.97 -19.12
N ARG A 390 -5.23 13.64 -20.02
CA ARG A 390 -4.22 13.01 -20.88
C ARG A 390 -3.20 12.15 -20.13
N CYS A 391 -2.79 12.57 -18.93
CA CYS A 391 -1.82 11.82 -18.11
C CYS A 391 -2.24 10.40 -17.80
N ILE A 392 -3.54 10.13 -17.64
CA ILE A 392 -4.05 8.80 -17.32
C ILE A 392 -4.58 8.07 -18.56
N ARG A 393 -5.13 8.80 -19.57
CA ARG A 393 -5.64 8.22 -20.80
C ARG A 393 -4.56 7.72 -21.76
N ARG A 394 -3.32 8.23 -21.65
CA ARG A 394 -2.17 7.75 -22.43
C ARG A 394 -1.65 6.39 -21.96
N VAL A 395 -1.99 5.96 -20.77
CA VAL A 395 -1.81 4.56 -20.38
C VAL A 395 -2.85 3.74 -21.14
N THR A 396 -2.39 2.94 -22.13
CA THR A 396 -3.29 2.16 -22.97
C THR A 396 -3.59 0.79 -22.37
N PRO A 397 -4.74 0.16 -22.69
CA PRO A 397 -5.04 -1.20 -22.29
C PRO A 397 -3.97 -2.20 -22.70
N GLY A 398 -3.39 -2.04 -23.88
CA GLY A 398 -2.30 -2.89 -24.37
C GLY A 398 -1.07 -2.87 -23.45
N MET A 399 -0.69 -1.70 -22.89
CA MET A 399 0.40 -1.59 -21.91
C MET A 399 0.08 -2.37 -20.63
N VAL A 400 -1.15 -2.23 -20.12
CA VAL A 400 -1.61 -2.94 -18.92
C VAL A 400 -1.62 -4.45 -19.15
N ILE A 401 -2.17 -4.91 -20.28
CA ILE A 401 -2.22 -6.34 -20.65
C ILE A 401 -0.82 -6.94 -20.81
N ALA A 402 0.10 -6.21 -21.44
CA ALA A 402 1.49 -6.66 -21.58
C ALA A 402 2.14 -6.87 -20.21
N GLU A 403 1.91 -5.95 -19.28
CA GLU A 403 2.47 -6.03 -17.94
C GLU A 403 1.81 -7.11 -17.09
N MET A 404 0.50 -7.30 -17.21
CA MET A 404 -0.20 -8.41 -16.58
C MET A 404 0.37 -9.76 -17.05
N ARG A 405 0.65 -9.91 -18.35
CA ARG A 405 1.27 -11.13 -18.91
C ARG A 405 2.67 -11.35 -18.34
N ARG A 406 3.47 -10.30 -18.22
CA ARG A 406 4.80 -10.38 -17.65
C ARG A 406 4.75 -10.85 -16.18
N ILE A 407 3.88 -10.22 -15.36
CA ILE A 407 3.71 -10.56 -13.95
C ILE A 407 3.16 -11.99 -13.82
N ALA A 408 2.12 -12.34 -14.56
CA ALA A 408 1.52 -13.67 -14.52
C ALA A 408 2.53 -14.75 -14.94
N GLY A 409 3.35 -14.49 -15.96
CA GLY A 409 4.42 -15.39 -16.39
C GLY A 409 5.46 -15.61 -15.29
N ALA A 410 5.84 -14.57 -14.54
CA ALA A 410 6.77 -14.68 -13.42
C ALA A 410 6.17 -15.48 -12.24
N GLU A 411 4.87 -15.44 -12.04
CA GLU A 411 4.13 -16.22 -11.02
C GLU A 411 3.68 -17.61 -11.55
N GLY A 412 4.12 -18.02 -12.76
CA GLY A 412 3.80 -19.31 -13.35
C GLY A 412 2.38 -19.48 -13.89
N ILE A 413 1.66 -18.37 -14.05
CA ILE A 413 0.27 -18.33 -14.53
C ILE A 413 0.27 -18.09 -16.05
N ARG A 414 -0.31 -19.00 -16.81
CA ARG A 414 -0.52 -18.81 -18.25
C ARG A 414 -1.78 -17.95 -18.48
N LEU A 415 -1.61 -16.85 -19.21
CA LEU A 415 -2.70 -16.02 -19.73
C LEU A 415 -3.12 -16.47 -21.09
#